data_86b967c93c958417c8dcbdc7a5cd0a0b
#
_entry.id   86b967c93c958417c8dcbdc7a5cd0a0b
#
_cell.length_a   1.000
_cell.length_b   1.000
_cell.length_c   1.000
_cell.angle_alpha   90.00
_cell.angle_beta   90.00
_cell.angle_gamma   90.00
#
_symmetry.space_group_name_H-M   'P 1'
#
loop_
_entity.id
_entity.type
_entity.pdbx_description
1 polymer ?
#
loop_
_entity_poly.entity_id
_entity_poly.type
_entity_poly.pdbx_seq_one_letter_code
_entity_poly.pdbx_strand_id
1 'polypeptide(L)'
;MRYRAVTVGLVVALGAAASVCRADIYAYTDRAGTTHFTDHPNDPRYKLILRTPVETTAQQSADAKRASAWLARSVEYDAVIGRAADAAKVRPELVRAVIVVESGFNPRAISRRGAVGLMQLLPATARRYGAFNAFDPEQNILAGAYYLADLIARYGSEKLELVLAAYNAGENAVEKYGRRIPPYKETQVYVPNVLKMYHALRAQSVGTEPGTES
;
A
#
# COMPACT_ATOMS: atom_id res chain seq x y z
N MET A 1 44.30 -55.82 16.16
CA MET A 1 44.19 -54.56 15.41
C MET A 1 42.81 -54.51 14.76
N ARG A 2 41.93 -53.61 15.24
CA ARG A 2 40.55 -53.46 14.77
C ARG A 2 40.47 -52.16 13.96
N TYR A 3 40.27 -52.22 12.66
CA TYR A 3 40.03 -51.06 11.80
C TYR A 3 38.57 -50.66 11.93
N ARG A 4 38.34 -49.43 12.38
CA ARG A 4 37.01 -48.76 12.37
C ARG A 4 36.85 -48.13 11.00
N ALA A 5 35.85 -48.57 10.23
CA ALA A 5 35.41 -47.92 9.02
C ALA A 5 34.68 -46.62 9.36
N VAL A 6 35.15 -45.52 8.81
CA VAL A 6 34.46 -44.21 8.89
C VAL A 6 33.57 -44.11 7.66
N THR A 7 32.27 -44.14 7.90
CA THR A 7 31.24 -43.92 6.87
C THR A 7 31.07 -42.41 6.68
N VAL A 8 31.55 -41.90 5.55
CA VAL A 8 31.29 -40.51 5.15
C VAL A 8 29.89 -40.44 4.54
N GLY A 9 28.94 -39.89 5.27
CA GLY A 9 27.59 -39.62 4.79
C GLY A 9 27.60 -38.44 3.81
N LEU A 10 27.27 -38.71 2.55
CA LEU A 10 27.07 -37.71 1.51
C LEU A 10 25.69 -37.03 1.79
N VAL A 11 25.70 -35.82 2.32
CA VAL A 11 24.49 -34.98 2.43
C VAL A 11 24.24 -34.36 1.04
N VAL A 12 23.29 -34.93 0.31
CA VAL A 12 22.76 -34.33 -0.91
C VAL A 12 21.80 -33.21 -0.47
N ALA A 13 22.26 -31.97 -0.54
CA ALA A 13 21.39 -30.81 -0.40
C ALA A 13 20.47 -30.73 -1.63
N LEU A 14 19.21 -31.17 -1.50
CA LEU A 14 18.16 -30.89 -2.48
C LEU A 14 17.89 -29.39 -2.47
N GLY A 15 18.49 -28.67 -3.42
CA GLY A 15 18.12 -27.31 -3.71
C GLY A 15 16.69 -27.30 -4.26
N ALA A 16 15.73 -26.84 -3.46
CA ALA A 16 14.38 -26.54 -3.93
C ALA A 16 14.49 -25.37 -4.93
N ALA A 17 14.51 -25.66 -6.20
CA ALA A 17 14.31 -24.66 -7.24
C ALA A 17 12.87 -24.14 -7.08
N ALA A 18 12.71 -22.94 -6.54
CA ALA A 18 11.43 -22.25 -6.54
C ALA A 18 11.02 -22.05 -8.01
N SER A 19 10.03 -22.83 -8.45
CA SER A 19 9.43 -22.66 -9.77
C SER A 19 8.73 -21.32 -9.79
N VAL A 20 9.28 -20.37 -10.53
CA VAL A 20 8.63 -19.09 -10.80
C VAL A 20 7.39 -19.39 -11.65
N CYS A 21 6.21 -19.33 -11.02
CA CYS A 21 4.96 -19.50 -11.72
C CYS A 21 4.74 -18.26 -12.61
N ARG A 22 4.98 -18.43 -13.92
CA ARG A 22 4.66 -17.43 -14.93
C ARG A 22 3.20 -17.61 -15.32
N ALA A 23 2.39 -16.61 -15.10
CA ALA A 23 1.01 -16.57 -15.58
C ALA A 23 0.89 -15.66 -16.81
N ASP A 24 1.71 -15.91 -17.85
CA ASP A 24 1.56 -15.24 -19.15
C ASP A 24 0.18 -15.60 -19.71
N ILE A 25 -0.58 -14.63 -20.21
CA ILE A 25 -1.92 -14.86 -20.76
C ILE A 25 -1.85 -14.85 -22.28
N TYR A 26 -2.36 -15.91 -22.87
CA TYR A 26 -2.45 -16.10 -24.31
C TYR A 26 -3.92 -16.09 -24.73
N ALA A 27 -4.21 -15.61 -25.94
CA ALA A 27 -5.54 -15.66 -26.50
C ALA A 27 -5.53 -16.00 -28.00
N TYR A 28 -6.64 -16.59 -28.49
CA TYR A 28 -6.97 -16.62 -29.90
C TYR A 28 -8.47 -16.44 -30.08
N THR A 29 -8.87 -15.89 -31.23
CA THR A 29 -10.28 -15.74 -31.61
C THR A 29 -10.62 -16.77 -32.68
N ASP A 30 -11.66 -17.57 -32.45
CA ASP A 30 -12.16 -18.57 -33.40
C ASP A 30 -12.94 -17.94 -34.55
N ARG A 31 -13.37 -18.79 -35.48
CA ARG A 31 -14.12 -18.34 -36.68
C ARG A 31 -15.52 -17.82 -36.35
N ALA A 32 -16.04 -18.13 -35.16
CA ALA A 32 -17.36 -17.64 -34.71
C ALA A 32 -17.22 -16.28 -33.97
N GLY A 33 -15.99 -15.74 -33.84
CA GLY A 33 -15.70 -14.48 -33.16
C GLY A 33 -15.52 -14.60 -31.64
N THR A 34 -15.49 -15.82 -31.12
CA THR A 34 -15.28 -16.05 -29.68
C THR A 34 -13.79 -16.01 -29.35
N THR A 35 -13.41 -15.21 -28.33
CA THR A 35 -12.02 -15.14 -27.85
C THR A 35 -11.80 -16.07 -26.66
N HIS A 36 -10.85 -16.97 -26.82
CA HIS A 36 -10.42 -17.94 -25.81
C HIS A 36 -9.13 -17.45 -25.12
N PHE A 37 -9.06 -17.58 -23.80
CA PHE A 37 -7.91 -17.19 -22.98
C PHE A 37 -7.34 -18.41 -22.26
N THR A 38 -6.02 -18.48 -22.14
CA THR A 38 -5.33 -19.52 -21.38
C THR A 38 -3.96 -19.05 -20.91
N ASP A 39 -3.48 -19.61 -19.82
CA ASP A 39 -2.10 -19.48 -19.30
C ASP A 39 -1.19 -20.62 -19.77
N HIS A 40 -1.77 -21.67 -20.37
CA HIS A 40 -1.08 -22.84 -20.90
C HIS A 40 -1.50 -23.08 -22.38
N PRO A 41 -0.88 -22.35 -23.33
CA PRO A 41 -1.25 -22.50 -24.74
C PRO A 41 -0.82 -23.87 -25.27
N ASN A 42 -1.79 -24.67 -25.68
CA ASN A 42 -1.61 -25.99 -26.28
C ASN A 42 -1.89 -26.02 -27.79
N ASP A 43 -2.15 -24.86 -28.38
CA ASP A 43 -2.49 -24.70 -29.80
C ASP A 43 -1.68 -23.51 -30.37
N PRO A 44 -1.07 -23.62 -31.57
CA PRO A 44 -0.25 -22.56 -32.17
C PRO A 44 -1.02 -21.28 -32.53
N ARG A 45 -2.34 -21.30 -32.51
CA ARG A 45 -3.18 -20.12 -32.75
C ARG A 45 -3.17 -19.14 -31.58
N TYR A 46 -2.84 -19.59 -30.36
CA TYR A 46 -2.74 -18.72 -29.19
C TYR A 46 -1.55 -17.77 -29.34
N LYS A 47 -1.82 -16.48 -29.20
CA LYS A 47 -0.83 -15.41 -29.20
C LYS A 47 -0.71 -14.84 -27.80
N LEU A 48 0.51 -14.53 -27.36
CA LEU A 48 0.76 -13.87 -26.10
C LEU A 48 0.14 -12.46 -26.14
N ILE A 49 -0.79 -12.19 -25.23
CA ILE A 49 -1.45 -10.88 -25.12
C ILE A 49 -1.04 -10.12 -23.86
N LEU A 50 -0.65 -10.82 -22.79
CA LEU A 50 -0.17 -10.22 -21.57
C LEU A 50 1.01 -11.05 -21.04
N ARG A 51 2.15 -10.39 -20.87
CA ARG A 51 3.30 -10.96 -20.17
C ARG A 51 3.28 -10.52 -18.72
N THR A 52 3.21 -11.47 -17.80
CA THR A 52 3.37 -11.15 -16.38
C THR A 52 4.83 -10.72 -16.14
N PRO A 53 5.08 -9.52 -15.59
CA PRO A 53 6.42 -9.11 -15.21
C PRO A 53 7.02 -10.15 -14.25
N VAL A 54 8.16 -10.69 -14.57
CA VAL A 54 8.93 -11.52 -13.63
C VAL A 54 9.51 -10.56 -12.61
N GLU A 55 8.89 -10.48 -11.44
CA GLU A 55 9.56 -9.85 -10.29
C GLU A 55 10.81 -10.68 -10.00
N THR A 56 11.97 -10.10 -10.21
CA THR A 56 13.23 -10.78 -9.92
C THR A 56 13.33 -11.00 -8.41
N THR A 57 14.03 -12.07 -7.99
CA THR A 57 14.30 -12.34 -6.58
C THR A 57 14.94 -11.14 -5.86
N ALA A 58 15.71 -10.33 -6.60
CA ALA A 58 16.29 -9.07 -6.12
C ALA A 58 15.20 -8.01 -5.85
N GLN A 59 14.19 -7.91 -6.71
CA GLN A 59 13.06 -6.99 -6.52
C GLN A 59 12.20 -7.40 -5.31
N GLN A 60 11.85 -8.68 -5.22
CA GLN A 60 11.10 -9.24 -4.09
C GLN A 60 11.85 -9.06 -2.76
N SER A 61 13.18 -9.26 -2.74
CA SER A 61 13.98 -9.03 -1.54
C SER A 61 14.09 -7.56 -1.17
N ALA A 62 14.15 -6.64 -2.15
CA ALA A 62 14.14 -5.20 -1.92
C ALA A 62 12.79 -4.73 -1.37
N ASP A 63 11.69 -5.24 -1.90
CA ASP A 63 10.34 -4.90 -1.47
C ASP A 63 10.05 -5.48 -0.07
N ALA A 64 10.49 -6.71 0.22
CA ALA A 64 10.44 -7.30 1.55
C ALA A 64 11.26 -6.49 2.57
N LYS A 65 12.47 -6.05 2.20
CA LYS A 65 13.31 -5.18 3.06
C LYS A 65 12.68 -3.81 3.29
N ARG A 66 12.04 -3.22 2.28
CA ARG A 66 11.27 -1.97 2.44
C ARG A 66 10.08 -2.18 3.35
N ALA A 67 9.31 -3.27 3.15
CA ALA A 67 8.17 -3.62 3.98
C ALA A 67 8.57 -3.82 5.44
N SER A 68 9.65 -4.55 5.73
CA SER A 68 10.14 -4.73 7.10
C SER A 68 10.64 -3.42 7.73
N ALA A 69 11.27 -2.54 6.95
CA ALA A 69 11.78 -1.26 7.44
C ALA A 69 10.65 -0.28 7.79
N TRP A 70 9.57 -0.21 6.99
CA TRP A 70 8.43 0.64 7.35
C TRP A 70 7.62 0.03 8.50
N LEU A 71 7.51 -1.30 8.58
CA LEU A 71 6.84 -1.98 9.69
C LEU A 71 7.53 -1.68 11.01
N ALA A 72 8.85 -1.79 11.07
CA ALA A 72 9.63 -1.45 12.27
C ALA A 72 9.41 0.01 12.71
N ARG A 73 9.35 0.96 11.76
CA ARG A 73 9.06 2.37 12.06
C ARG A 73 7.59 2.60 12.45
N SER A 74 6.67 1.81 11.90
CA SER A 74 5.24 1.99 12.18
C SER A 74 4.91 1.75 13.65
N VAL A 75 5.59 0.79 14.29
CA VAL A 75 5.39 0.46 15.71
C VAL A 75 5.68 1.68 16.61
N GLU A 76 6.68 2.50 16.25
CA GLU A 76 7.01 3.72 16.99
C GLU A 76 5.84 4.71 17.06
N TYR A 77 5.00 4.75 16.02
CA TYR A 77 3.89 5.70 15.91
C TYR A 77 2.52 5.12 16.22
N ASP A 78 2.42 3.83 16.57
CA ASP A 78 1.14 3.15 16.80
C ASP A 78 0.27 3.84 17.83
N ALA A 79 0.84 4.20 18.97
CA ALA A 79 0.12 4.90 20.03
C ALA A 79 -0.34 6.31 19.59
N VAL A 80 0.48 7.02 18.82
CA VAL A 80 0.14 8.36 18.32
C VAL A 80 -0.97 8.27 17.27
N ILE A 81 -0.86 7.31 16.34
CA ILE A 81 -1.88 7.06 15.32
C ILE A 81 -3.22 6.70 15.97
N GLY A 82 -3.20 5.81 16.98
CA GLY A 82 -4.42 5.45 17.71
C GLY A 82 -5.10 6.67 18.33
N ARG A 83 -4.37 7.46 19.13
CA ARG A 83 -4.91 8.68 19.74
C ARG A 83 -5.44 9.70 18.72
N ALA A 84 -4.71 9.92 17.63
CA ALA A 84 -5.13 10.86 16.59
C ALA A 84 -6.36 10.35 15.83
N ALA A 85 -6.45 9.08 15.54
CA ALA A 85 -7.57 8.43 14.88
C ALA A 85 -8.84 8.51 15.76
N ASP A 86 -8.72 8.25 17.06
CA ASP A 86 -9.80 8.35 18.03
C ASP A 86 -10.30 9.80 18.17
N ALA A 87 -9.39 10.77 18.30
CA ALA A 87 -9.70 12.18 18.40
C ALA A 87 -10.42 12.71 17.15
N ALA A 88 -9.98 12.31 15.97
CA ALA A 88 -10.54 12.73 14.69
C ALA A 88 -11.73 11.86 14.21
N LYS A 89 -12.07 10.78 14.92
CA LYS A 89 -13.12 9.83 14.51
C LYS A 89 -12.87 9.20 13.14
N VAL A 90 -11.62 8.90 12.83
CA VAL A 90 -11.21 8.21 11.61
C VAL A 90 -10.64 6.84 11.95
N ARG A 91 -10.60 5.92 10.97
CA ARG A 91 -10.01 4.60 11.20
C ARG A 91 -8.49 4.69 11.28
N PRO A 92 -7.84 4.09 12.30
CA PRO A 92 -6.37 4.12 12.43
C PRO A 92 -5.67 3.48 11.23
N GLU A 93 -6.28 2.46 10.60
CA GLU A 93 -5.74 1.84 9.39
C GLU A 93 -5.70 2.82 8.20
N LEU A 94 -6.65 3.76 8.12
CA LEU A 94 -6.66 4.78 7.08
C LEU A 94 -5.53 5.79 7.29
N VAL A 95 -5.36 6.28 8.52
CA VAL A 95 -4.26 7.18 8.89
C VAL A 95 -2.92 6.50 8.58
N ARG A 96 -2.75 5.25 8.97
CA ARG A 96 -1.55 4.45 8.71
C ARG A 96 -1.28 4.27 7.22
N ALA A 97 -2.31 3.94 6.42
CA ALA A 97 -2.19 3.76 4.98
C ALA A 97 -1.72 5.04 4.28
N VAL A 98 -2.25 6.20 4.70
CA VAL A 98 -1.79 7.51 4.21
C VAL A 98 -0.33 7.74 4.57
N ILE A 99 0.09 7.55 5.83
CA ILE A 99 1.49 7.73 6.25
C ILE A 99 2.44 6.83 5.44
N VAL A 100 2.07 5.57 5.18
CA VAL A 100 2.89 4.64 4.38
C VAL A 100 3.13 5.21 2.99
N VAL A 101 2.08 5.67 2.33
CA VAL A 101 2.16 6.15 0.93
C VAL A 101 2.82 7.52 0.84
N GLU A 102 2.58 8.42 1.80
CA GLU A 102 3.10 9.78 1.81
C GLU A 102 4.60 9.85 2.14
N SER A 103 5.03 9.12 3.15
CA SER A 103 6.40 9.27 3.67
C SER A 103 7.15 7.97 3.95
N GLY A 104 6.46 6.81 3.92
CA GLY A 104 7.02 5.55 4.40
C GLY A 104 7.49 5.64 5.86
N PHE A 105 6.73 6.37 6.70
CA PHE A 105 7.08 6.67 8.10
C PHE A 105 8.38 7.48 8.26
N ASN A 106 8.72 8.37 7.32
CA ASN A 106 9.81 9.31 7.49
C ASN A 106 9.30 10.66 8.02
N PRO A 107 9.54 11.01 9.30
CA PRO A 107 9.05 12.26 9.90
C PRO A 107 9.75 13.51 9.33
N ARG A 108 10.88 13.33 8.64
CA ARG A 108 11.65 14.41 8.03
C ARG A 108 11.44 14.51 6.51
N ALA A 109 10.43 13.82 5.97
CA ALA A 109 10.13 13.88 4.55
C ALA A 109 9.72 15.30 4.11
N ILE A 110 10.24 15.75 2.98
CA ILE A 110 9.88 17.01 2.35
C ILE A 110 9.65 16.74 0.87
N SER A 111 8.47 17.10 0.36
CA SER A 111 8.17 17.00 -1.07
C SER A 111 8.68 18.23 -1.84
N ARG A 112 8.74 18.10 -3.18
CA ARG A 112 9.08 19.24 -4.07
C ARG A 112 8.11 20.43 -3.94
N ARG A 113 6.88 20.19 -3.49
CA ARG A 113 5.86 21.23 -3.25
C ARG A 113 5.89 21.79 -1.83
N GLY A 114 6.85 21.35 -1.00
CA GLY A 114 7.00 21.79 0.38
C GLY A 114 6.02 21.13 1.35
N ALA A 115 5.42 19.99 1.00
CA ALA A 115 4.69 19.17 1.96
C ALA A 115 5.66 18.48 2.91
N VAL A 116 5.30 18.33 4.19
CA VAL A 116 6.23 18.00 5.27
C VAL A 116 5.72 16.90 6.15
N GLY A 117 6.63 16.05 6.65
CA GLY A 117 6.42 15.11 7.73
C GLY A 117 5.71 13.83 7.31
N LEU A 118 5.21 13.10 8.30
CA LEU A 118 4.65 11.74 8.14
C LEU A 118 3.47 11.69 7.19
N MET A 119 2.56 12.65 7.27
CA MET A 119 1.35 12.73 6.45
C MET A 119 1.46 13.77 5.32
N GLN A 120 2.67 14.27 5.04
CA GLN A 120 2.97 15.19 3.94
C GLN A 120 2.01 16.38 3.84
N LEU A 121 1.83 17.10 4.94
CA LEU A 121 0.97 18.26 4.97
C LEU A 121 1.68 19.50 4.41
N LEU A 122 1.00 20.24 3.54
CA LEU A 122 1.45 21.59 3.19
C LEU A 122 1.42 22.48 4.43
N PRO A 123 2.35 23.44 4.59
CA PRO A 123 2.43 24.30 5.77
C PRO A 123 1.12 25.02 6.11
N ALA A 124 0.36 25.43 5.09
CA ALA A 124 -0.95 26.07 5.28
C ALA A 124 -1.98 25.08 5.84
N THR A 125 -2.02 23.84 5.32
CA THR A 125 -2.89 22.77 5.81
C THR A 125 -2.50 22.38 7.24
N ALA A 126 -1.22 22.17 7.50
CA ALA A 126 -0.71 21.83 8.83
C ALA A 126 -1.18 22.86 9.88
N ARG A 127 -0.98 24.15 9.60
CA ARG A 127 -1.42 25.23 10.51
C ARG A 127 -2.96 25.29 10.69
N ARG A 128 -3.72 25.07 9.61
CA ARG A 128 -5.19 25.05 9.66
C ARG A 128 -5.71 24.00 10.65
N TYR A 129 -5.01 22.87 10.76
CA TYR A 129 -5.38 21.77 11.66
C TYR A 129 -4.52 21.69 12.93
N GLY A 130 -3.85 22.80 13.31
CA GLY A 130 -3.19 22.96 14.60
C GLY A 130 -1.74 22.45 14.69
N ALA A 131 -1.13 22.02 13.58
CA ALA A 131 0.29 21.68 13.57
C ALA A 131 1.16 22.93 13.29
N PHE A 132 1.75 23.48 14.33
CA PHE A 132 2.67 24.61 14.25
C PHE A 132 4.09 24.16 13.87
N ASN A 133 4.45 22.93 14.23
CA ASN A 133 5.66 22.25 13.77
C ASN A 133 5.27 20.97 13.02
N ALA A 134 5.20 21.05 11.70
CA ALA A 134 4.81 19.91 10.86
C ALA A 134 5.88 18.79 10.77
N PHE A 135 7.07 18.98 11.32
CA PHE A 135 8.08 17.94 11.53
C PHE A 135 7.90 17.17 12.83
N ASP A 136 7.12 17.70 13.77
CA ASP A 136 6.74 17.00 14.97
C ASP A 136 5.75 15.88 14.62
N PRO A 137 6.07 14.61 14.90
CA PRO A 137 5.23 13.49 14.50
C PRO A 137 3.82 13.55 15.07
N GLU A 138 3.68 13.94 16.33
CA GLU A 138 2.38 13.96 17.01
C GLU A 138 1.47 15.05 16.42
N GLN A 139 2.00 16.27 16.24
CA GLN A 139 1.27 17.35 15.59
C GLN A 139 0.91 17.02 14.14
N ASN A 140 1.85 16.44 13.39
CA ASN A 140 1.64 16.09 11.99
C ASN A 140 0.54 15.03 11.81
N ILE A 141 0.60 13.95 12.59
CA ILE A 141 -0.40 12.86 12.52
C ILE A 141 -1.77 13.37 12.96
N LEU A 142 -1.85 14.14 14.05
CA LEU A 142 -3.12 14.68 14.55
C LEU A 142 -3.76 15.64 13.53
N ALA A 143 -2.99 16.57 12.97
CA ALA A 143 -3.48 17.50 11.95
C ALA A 143 -3.92 16.77 10.67
N GLY A 144 -3.17 15.76 10.23
CA GLY A 144 -3.53 14.93 9.06
C GLY A 144 -4.80 14.10 9.31
N ALA A 145 -4.99 13.58 10.51
CA ALA A 145 -6.20 12.86 10.89
C ALA A 145 -7.43 13.77 10.88
N TYR A 146 -7.35 15.01 11.41
CA TYR A 146 -8.42 16.00 11.33
C TYR A 146 -8.70 16.41 9.88
N TYR A 147 -7.67 16.56 9.05
CA TYR A 147 -7.88 16.85 7.63
C TYR A 147 -8.62 15.70 6.93
N LEU A 148 -8.27 14.45 7.21
CA LEU A 148 -9.01 13.28 6.71
C LEU A 148 -10.45 13.27 7.19
N ALA A 149 -10.71 13.62 8.46
CA ALA A 149 -12.07 13.71 9.01
C ALA A 149 -12.92 14.73 8.27
N ASP A 150 -12.38 15.93 8.02
CA ASP A 150 -13.08 16.98 7.25
C ASP A 150 -13.39 16.52 5.82
N LEU A 151 -12.45 15.82 5.18
CA LEU A 151 -12.67 15.30 3.84
C LEU A 151 -13.72 14.16 3.82
N ILE A 152 -13.73 13.30 4.83
CA ILE A 152 -14.76 12.27 5.02
C ILE A 152 -16.11 12.90 5.24
N ALA A 153 -16.23 13.94 6.08
CA ALA A 153 -17.46 14.67 6.29
C ALA A 153 -17.99 15.33 4.99
N ARG A 154 -17.07 15.79 4.13
CA ARG A 154 -17.41 16.47 2.87
C ARG A 154 -17.84 15.50 1.76
N TYR A 155 -17.17 14.35 1.61
CA TYR A 155 -17.36 13.45 0.47
C TYR A 155 -18.10 12.15 0.82
N GLY A 156 -18.19 11.80 2.10
CA GLY A 156 -18.77 10.56 2.59
C GLY A 156 -17.72 9.46 2.82
N SER A 157 -17.94 8.70 3.88
CA SER A 157 -17.06 7.56 4.22
C SER A 157 -17.11 6.42 3.21
N GLU A 158 -18.18 6.32 2.43
CA GLU A 158 -18.39 5.35 1.36
C GLU A 158 -17.65 5.72 0.06
N LYS A 159 -17.14 6.95 -0.05
CA LYS A 159 -16.41 7.48 -1.22
C LYS A 159 -14.96 7.81 -0.87
N LEU A 160 -14.26 6.85 -0.26
CA LEU A 160 -12.87 7.04 0.16
C LEU A 160 -11.95 7.43 -1.01
N GLU A 161 -12.26 7.02 -2.24
CA GLU A 161 -11.51 7.44 -3.44
C GLU A 161 -11.56 8.96 -3.65
N LEU A 162 -12.68 9.63 -3.36
CA LEU A 162 -12.80 11.09 -3.44
C LEU A 162 -12.11 11.78 -2.26
N VAL A 163 -12.21 11.20 -1.07
CA VAL A 163 -11.49 11.67 0.14
C VAL A 163 -9.99 11.69 -0.13
N LEU A 164 -9.44 10.60 -0.64
CA LEU A 164 -8.02 10.45 -0.92
C LEU A 164 -7.57 11.33 -2.11
N ALA A 165 -8.43 11.46 -3.13
CA ALA A 165 -8.16 12.38 -4.23
C ALA A 165 -8.09 13.84 -3.76
N ALA A 166 -8.98 14.24 -2.85
CA ALA A 166 -8.99 15.57 -2.28
C ALA A 166 -7.80 15.78 -1.32
N TYR A 167 -7.42 14.75 -0.58
CA TYR A 167 -6.22 14.81 0.28
C TYR A 167 -4.96 15.11 -0.54
N ASN A 168 -4.76 14.40 -1.66
CA ASN A 168 -3.58 14.53 -2.50
C ASN A 168 -3.61 15.75 -3.45
N ALA A 169 -4.75 16.00 -4.12
CA ALA A 169 -4.87 17.03 -5.14
C ALA A 169 -5.49 18.36 -4.62
N GLY A 170 -6.06 18.33 -3.44
CA GLY A 170 -6.86 19.41 -2.87
C GLY A 170 -8.34 19.35 -3.24
N GLU A 171 -9.20 19.83 -2.35
CA GLU A 171 -10.66 19.84 -2.52
C GLU A 171 -11.10 20.57 -3.77
N ASN A 172 -10.46 21.72 -4.07
CA ASN A 172 -10.79 22.54 -5.24
C ASN A 172 -10.57 21.77 -6.55
N ALA A 173 -9.57 20.90 -6.62
CA ALA A 173 -9.34 20.07 -7.80
C ALA A 173 -10.47 19.06 -7.98
N VAL A 174 -10.90 18.37 -6.93
CA VAL A 174 -12.01 17.40 -6.97
C VAL A 174 -13.32 18.09 -7.39
N GLU A 175 -13.63 19.24 -6.82
CA GLU A 175 -14.85 20.01 -7.19
C GLU A 175 -14.77 20.49 -8.65
N LYS A 176 -13.63 21.03 -9.10
CA LYS A 176 -13.41 21.46 -10.50
C LYS A 176 -13.68 20.34 -11.51
N TYR A 177 -13.36 19.10 -11.16
CA TYR A 177 -13.60 17.93 -12.01
C TYR A 177 -14.94 17.23 -11.72
N GLY A 178 -15.91 17.94 -11.13
CA GLY A 178 -17.26 17.44 -10.92
C GLY A 178 -17.36 16.30 -9.92
N ARG A 179 -16.63 16.41 -8.82
CA ARG A 179 -16.53 15.40 -7.75
C ARG A 179 -16.09 14.03 -8.30
N ARG A 180 -14.99 14.06 -9.06
CA ARG A 180 -14.31 12.89 -9.61
C ARG A 180 -12.82 12.98 -9.29
N ILE A 181 -12.12 11.85 -9.39
CA ILE A 181 -10.66 11.83 -9.27
C ILE A 181 -10.07 12.68 -10.40
N PRO A 182 -9.31 13.76 -10.08
CA PRO A 182 -8.69 14.59 -11.11
C PRO A 182 -7.74 13.78 -12.00
N PRO A 183 -7.61 14.11 -13.30
CA PRO A 183 -6.74 13.39 -14.24
C PRO A 183 -5.26 13.75 -14.06
N TYR A 184 -4.82 13.96 -12.83
CA TYR A 184 -3.43 14.19 -12.49
C TYR A 184 -2.73 12.84 -12.29
N LYS A 185 -1.61 12.61 -12.99
CA LYS A 185 -0.86 11.35 -12.92
C LYS A 185 -0.55 10.93 -11.48
N GLU A 186 -0.16 11.89 -10.63
CA GLU A 186 0.13 11.66 -9.22
C GLU A 186 -1.11 11.12 -8.49
N THR A 187 -2.25 11.80 -8.61
CA THR A 187 -3.49 11.43 -7.91
C THR A 187 -4.06 10.09 -8.40
N GLN A 188 -3.95 9.82 -9.71
CA GLN A 188 -4.38 8.55 -10.32
C GLN A 188 -3.59 7.34 -9.80
N VAL A 189 -2.34 7.55 -9.38
CA VAL A 189 -1.50 6.51 -8.76
C VAL A 189 -1.68 6.49 -7.24
N TYR A 190 -1.82 7.64 -6.62
CA TYR A 190 -1.96 7.79 -5.17
C TYR A 190 -3.18 7.08 -4.61
N VAL A 191 -4.37 7.36 -5.18
CA VAL A 191 -5.64 6.84 -4.67
C VAL A 191 -5.67 5.32 -4.59
N PRO A 192 -5.38 4.56 -5.67
CA PRO A 192 -5.39 3.09 -5.59
C PRO A 192 -4.31 2.54 -4.65
N ASN A 193 -3.15 3.20 -4.53
CA ASN A 193 -2.09 2.75 -3.61
C ASN A 193 -2.53 2.86 -2.14
N VAL A 194 -3.14 3.98 -1.75
CA VAL A 194 -3.65 4.14 -0.37
C VAL A 194 -4.79 3.18 -0.09
N LEU A 195 -5.74 3.01 -1.02
CA LEU A 195 -6.84 2.05 -0.86
C LEU A 195 -6.34 0.62 -0.71
N LYS A 196 -5.39 0.20 -1.53
CA LYS A 196 -4.76 -1.13 -1.43
C LYS A 196 -4.13 -1.35 -0.05
N MET A 197 -3.36 -0.37 0.43
CA MET A 197 -2.73 -0.41 1.75
C MET A 197 -3.79 -0.45 2.87
N TYR A 198 -4.80 0.39 2.80
CA TYR A 198 -5.88 0.44 3.78
C TYR A 198 -6.62 -0.89 3.89
N HIS A 199 -6.99 -1.50 2.76
CA HIS A 199 -7.66 -2.81 2.77
C HIS A 199 -6.76 -3.92 3.32
N ALA A 200 -5.46 -3.91 3.00
CA ALA A 200 -4.51 -4.87 3.53
C ALA A 200 -4.37 -4.76 5.07
N LEU A 201 -4.28 -3.54 5.60
CA LEU A 201 -4.19 -3.29 7.04
C LEU A 201 -5.48 -3.70 7.77
N ARG A 202 -6.65 -3.42 7.18
CA ARG A 202 -7.93 -3.85 7.74
C ARG A 202 -8.09 -5.37 7.81
N ALA A 203 -7.65 -6.08 6.80
CA ALA A 203 -7.73 -7.54 6.79
C ALA A 203 -6.89 -8.16 7.93
N GLN A 204 -5.78 -7.52 8.31
CA GLN A 204 -4.94 -7.95 9.43
C GLN A 204 -5.58 -7.66 10.79
N SER A 205 -6.25 -6.53 10.96
CA SER A 205 -6.90 -6.16 12.23
C SER A 205 -8.10 -7.05 12.57
N VAL A 206 -8.86 -7.49 11.57
CA VAL A 206 -10.01 -8.40 11.77
C VAL A 206 -9.58 -9.82 12.16
N GLY A 207 -8.38 -10.26 11.75
CA GLY A 207 -7.85 -11.59 12.09
C GLY A 207 -7.28 -11.72 13.51
N THR A 208 -7.21 -10.62 14.27
CA THR A 208 -6.56 -10.58 15.59
C THR A 208 -7.56 -10.52 16.77
N GLU A 209 -8.87 -10.50 16.50
CA GLU A 209 -9.88 -10.61 17.57
C GLU A 209 -9.82 -12.03 18.17
N PRO A 210 -9.44 -12.19 19.47
CA PRO A 210 -9.54 -13.49 20.13
C PRO A 210 -11.02 -13.86 20.20
N GLY A 211 -11.37 -15.02 19.59
CA GLY A 211 -12.72 -15.55 19.69
C GLY A 211 -13.17 -15.59 21.14
N THR A 212 -14.19 -14.84 21.47
CA THR A 212 -14.95 -14.99 22.68
C THR A 212 -15.71 -16.31 22.56
N GLU A 213 -15.08 -17.40 23.01
CA GLU A 213 -15.81 -18.61 23.35
C GLU A 213 -16.71 -18.28 24.56
N SER A 214 -18.01 -18.38 24.31
CA SER A 214 -19.07 -18.39 25.35
C SER A 214 -19.34 -19.80 25.78
#